data_b963c13ce2e78dca5c4bf98cbfb56e04
#
_entry.id   b963c13ce2e78dca5c4bf98cbfb56e04
#
_cell.length_a   1.000
_cell.length_b   1.000
_cell.length_c   1.000
_cell.angle_alpha   90.00
_cell.angle_beta   90.00
_cell.angle_gamma   90.00
#
_symmetry.space_group_name_H-M   'P 1'
#
loop_
_entity.id
_entity.type
_entity.pdbx_description
1 polymer ?
#
loop_
_entity_poly.entity_id
_entity_poly.type
_entity_poly.pdbx_seq_one_letter_code
_entity_poly.pdbx_strand_id
1 'polypeptide(L)'
;MGNKDILTPLIEMTNPISIRNMVVHLFTRTPDHIPSTYHVDIGDIKDEPKKLEQWTTSILYVNTNNGYTKFEEDETIIESVANRFITFPAGTRQFGTSCTDEKIRIVINYNFFSK
;
A
#
# COMPACT_ATOMS: atom_id res chain seq x y z
N MET A 1 -22.73 13.29 5.79
CA MET A 1 -22.33 12.03 5.16
C MET A 1 -22.18 10.98 6.24
N GLY A 2 -22.85 9.86 6.10
CA GLY A 2 -22.73 8.76 7.04
C GLY A 2 -21.35 8.13 7.03
N ASN A 3 -21.07 7.38 8.07
CA ASN A 3 -19.84 6.60 8.15
C ASN A 3 -19.83 5.56 7.02
N LYS A 4 -18.80 5.61 6.20
CA LYS A 4 -18.59 4.59 5.19
C LYS A 4 -17.56 3.60 5.69
N ASP A 5 -17.95 2.35 5.76
CA ASP A 5 -17.04 1.28 6.04
C ASP A 5 -16.28 0.95 4.75
N ILE A 6 -15.00 1.31 4.71
CA ILE A 6 -14.14 1.00 3.56
C ILE A 6 -13.40 -0.33 3.72
N LEU A 7 -13.42 -0.91 4.91
CA LEU A 7 -12.70 -2.14 5.21
C LEU A 7 -13.48 -3.38 4.79
N THR A 8 -14.79 -3.41 5.05
CA THR A 8 -15.63 -4.55 4.67
C THR A 8 -15.61 -4.81 3.16
N PRO A 9 -15.78 -3.79 2.30
CA PRO A 9 -15.65 -4.01 0.85
C PRO A 9 -14.29 -4.55 0.43
N LEU A 10 -13.20 -4.09 1.05
CA LEU A 10 -11.86 -4.61 0.76
C LEU A 10 -11.74 -6.08 1.13
N ILE A 11 -12.25 -6.46 2.30
CA ILE A 11 -12.22 -7.83 2.76
C ILE A 11 -13.05 -8.72 1.84
N GLU A 12 -14.25 -8.30 1.48
CA GLU A 12 -15.12 -9.06 0.57
C GLU A 12 -14.50 -9.21 -0.81
N MET A 13 -13.90 -8.15 -1.36
CA MET A 13 -13.28 -8.18 -2.68
C MET A 13 -12.08 -9.11 -2.73
N THR A 14 -11.25 -9.14 -1.69
CA THR A 14 -10.04 -9.96 -1.64
C THR A 14 -10.31 -11.38 -1.15
N ASN A 15 -11.40 -11.58 -0.42
CA ASN A 15 -11.81 -12.88 0.12
C ASN A 15 -10.64 -13.60 0.82
N PRO A 16 -10.01 -12.99 1.83
CA PRO A 16 -8.81 -13.56 2.43
C PRO A 16 -9.14 -14.73 3.36
N ILE A 17 -8.21 -15.68 3.46
CA ILE A 17 -8.25 -16.72 4.47
C ILE A 17 -7.84 -16.14 5.82
N SER A 18 -6.85 -15.26 5.80
CA SER A 18 -6.33 -14.63 7.00
C SER A 18 -5.87 -13.19 6.68
N ILE A 19 -6.13 -12.29 7.60
CA ILE A 19 -5.66 -10.90 7.51
C ILE A 19 -4.47 -10.77 8.46
N ARG A 20 -3.33 -10.34 7.95
CA ARG A 20 -2.18 -10.07 8.78
C ARG A 20 -2.27 -8.71 9.44
N ASN A 21 -2.50 -7.67 8.64
CA ASN A 21 -2.68 -6.32 9.17
C ASN A 21 -3.32 -5.40 8.13
N MET A 22 -3.81 -4.28 8.64
CA MET A 22 -4.25 -3.14 7.84
C MET A 22 -3.67 -1.90 8.51
N VAL A 23 -2.92 -1.10 7.75
CA VAL A 23 -2.23 0.09 8.29
C VAL A 23 -2.57 1.30 7.44
N VAL A 24 -3.00 2.36 8.10
CA VAL A 24 -3.24 3.65 7.44
C VAL A 24 -1.95 4.46 7.53
N HIS A 25 -1.44 4.89 6.37
CA HIS A 25 -0.29 5.78 6.29
C HIS A 25 -0.76 7.16 5.87
N LEU A 26 -0.34 8.17 6.62
CA LEU A 26 -0.63 9.56 6.33
C LEU A 26 0.68 10.31 6.12
N PHE A 27 0.82 10.93 4.95
CA PHE A 27 1.97 11.76 4.60
C PHE A 27 1.51 13.21 4.50
N THR A 28 2.22 14.12 5.14
CA THR A 28 1.96 15.55 4.98
C THR A 28 2.68 16.07 3.74
N ARG A 29 2.17 17.17 3.19
CA ARG A 29 2.80 17.82 2.04
C ARG A 29 4.22 18.25 2.36
N THR A 30 5.11 18.05 1.38
CA THR A 30 6.51 18.47 1.46
C THR A 30 6.87 19.30 0.21
N PRO A 31 7.89 20.16 0.27
CA PRO A 31 8.30 20.97 -0.91
C PRO A 31 8.70 20.10 -2.11
N ASP A 32 9.40 19.00 -1.85
CA ASP A 32 9.79 18.01 -2.85
C ASP A 32 9.34 16.64 -2.40
N HIS A 33 9.19 15.70 -3.34
CA HIS A 33 8.86 14.32 -2.98
C HIS A 33 9.96 13.72 -2.10
N ILE A 34 9.57 13.20 -0.93
CA ILE A 34 10.49 12.49 -0.04
C ILE A 34 10.16 11.00 -0.15
N PRO A 35 11.05 10.21 -0.77
CA PRO A 35 10.83 8.77 -0.86
C PRO A 35 11.22 8.07 0.44
N SER A 36 10.53 6.99 0.76
CA SER A 36 11.04 6.04 1.75
C SER A 36 12.09 5.14 1.08
N THR A 37 12.73 4.27 1.86
CA THR A 37 13.62 3.28 1.28
C THR A 37 12.84 2.11 0.70
N TYR A 38 13.41 1.41 -0.28
CA TYR A 38 12.82 0.17 -0.77
C TYR A 38 12.70 -0.84 0.37
N HIS A 39 11.52 -1.43 0.49
CA HIS A 39 11.21 -2.36 1.57
C HIS A 39 10.07 -3.31 1.18
N VAL A 40 9.86 -4.33 2.00
CA VAL A 40 8.64 -5.12 1.98
C VAL A 40 7.80 -4.72 3.19
N ASP A 41 6.47 -4.69 3.04
CA ASP A 41 5.57 -4.21 4.11
C ASP A 41 5.55 -5.14 5.32
N ILE A 42 5.73 -6.44 5.12
CA ILE A 42 5.80 -7.41 6.21
C ILE A 42 7.26 -7.57 6.62
N GLY A 43 7.77 -6.60 7.37
CA GLY A 43 9.20 -6.50 7.68
C GLY A 43 9.74 -7.59 8.59
N ASP A 44 8.91 -8.18 9.46
CA ASP A 44 9.33 -9.23 10.38
C ASP A 44 9.69 -10.55 9.69
N ILE A 45 9.21 -10.76 8.48
CA ILE A 45 9.54 -11.95 7.67
C ILE A 45 10.26 -11.60 6.37
N LYS A 46 10.85 -10.41 6.29
CA LYS A 46 11.51 -9.90 5.07
C LYS A 46 12.60 -10.83 4.53
N ASP A 47 13.26 -11.58 5.41
CA ASP A 47 14.34 -12.50 5.04
C ASP A 47 13.87 -13.96 4.95
N GLU A 48 12.57 -14.18 4.92
CA GLU A 48 11.95 -15.51 4.85
C GLU A 48 11.10 -15.63 3.59
N PRO A 49 11.71 -15.83 2.40
CA PRO A 49 10.97 -15.78 1.13
C PRO A 49 9.81 -16.77 1.04
N LYS A 50 9.93 -17.94 1.63
CA LYS A 50 8.84 -18.93 1.62
C LYS A 50 7.62 -18.46 2.41
N LYS A 51 7.83 -17.73 3.50
CA LYS A 51 6.74 -17.16 4.27
C LYS A 51 6.12 -15.98 3.54
N LEU A 52 6.96 -15.12 2.94
CA LEU A 52 6.48 -13.98 2.15
C LEU A 52 5.61 -14.41 0.97
N GLU A 53 5.95 -15.52 0.30
CA GLU A 53 5.17 -16.04 -0.82
C GLU A 53 3.71 -16.34 -0.48
N GLN A 54 3.42 -16.59 0.79
CA GLN A 54 2.07 -16.90 1.25
C GLN A 54 1.18 -15.66 1.38
N TRP A 55 1.77 -14.48 1.37
CA TRP A 55 1.06 -13.24 1.63
C TRP A 55 0.97 -12.35 0.39
N THR A 56 -0.12 -11.61 0.31
CA THR A 56 -0.33 -10.57 -0.70
C THR A 56 -0.33 -9.24 0.02
N THR A 57 0.40 -8.28 -0.53
CA THR A 57 0.36 -6.88 -0.10
C THR A 57 -0.54 -6.11 -1.04
N SER A 58 -1.33 -5.22 -0.49
CA SER A 58 -2.19 -4.34 -1.28
C SER A 58 -2.14 -2.93 -0.76
N ILE A 59 -2.43 -1.98 -1.65
CA ILE A 59 -2.50 -0.56 -1.31
C ILE A 59 -3.78 0.01 -1.89
N LEU A 60 -4.58 0.63 -1.03
CA LEU A 60 -5.71 1.45 -1.44
C LEU A 60 -5.28 2.92 -1.35
N TYR A 61 -5.33 3.62 -2.47
CA TYR A 61 -5.07 5.06 -2.51
C TYR A 61 -6.37 5.78 -2.16
N VAL A 62 -6.37 6.51 -1.05
CA VAL A 62 -7.59 7.13 -0.52
C VAL A 62 -7.90 8.45 -1.23
N ASN A 63 -6.87 9.23 -1.56
CA ASN A 63 -7.04 10.51 -2.22
C ASN A 63 -6.08 10.69 -3.39
N THR A 64 -6.49 11.54 -4.34
CA THR A 64 -5.67 11.86 -5.50
C THR A 64 -4.64 12.92 -5.16
N ASN A 65 -3.38 12.64 -5.46
CA ASN A 65 -2.26 13.57 -5.29
C ASN A 65 -1.10 13.11 -6.17
N ASN A 66 -0.02 13.88 -6.19
CA ASN A 66 1.15 13.55 -7.00
C ASN A 66 2.16 12.62 -6.32
N GLY A 67 1.87 12.16 -5.10
CA GLY A 67 2.67 11.11 -4.48
C GLY A 67 2.50 9.78 -5.23
N TYR A 68 3.44 8.89 -5.07
CA TYR A 68 3.44 7.64 -5.82
C TYR A 68 4.11 6.51 -5.06
N THR A 69 3.89 5.30 -5.55
CA THR A 69 4.59 4.07 -5.15
C THR A 69 5.50 3.67 -6.29
N LYS A 70 6.73 3.30 -5.98
CA LYS A 70 7.69 2.82 -6.99
C LYS A 70 8.18 1.43 -6.63
N PHE A 71 8.21 0.55 -7.61
CA PHE A 71 8.70 -0.82 -7.45
C PHE A 71 10.17 -0.93 -7.86
N GLU A 72 10.97 -1.63 -7.05
CA GLU A 72 12.40 -1.75 -7.29
C GLU A 72 12.73 -2.55 -8.55
N GLU A 73 12.04 -3.68 -8.76
CA GLU A 73 12.37 -4.64 -9.80
C GLU A 73 12.32 -4.05 -11.22
N ASP A 74 11.22 -3.37 -11.56
CA ASP A 74 10.98 -2.86 -12.91
C ASP A 74 10.83 -1.35 -12.97
N GLU A 75 11.02 -0.67 -11.83
CA GLU A 75 10.88 0.78 -11.69
C GLU A 75 9.48 1.33 -12.03
N THR A 76 8.46 0.45 -12.03
CA THR A 76 7.08 0.87 -12.26
C THR A 76 6.64 1.86 -11.20
N ILE A 77 5.97 2.92 -11.63
CA ILE A 77 5.42 3.96 -10.77
C ILE A 77 3.90 3.91 -10.83
N ILE A 78 3.28 3.84 -9.65
CA ILE A 78 1.82 3.89 -9.51
C ILE A 78 1.47 5.19 -8.80
N GLU A 79 0.77 6.07 -9.49
CA GLU A 79 0.34 7.36 -8.93
C GLU A 79 -0.85 7.18 -7.99
N SER A 80 -0.93 8.08 -6.99
CA SER A 80 -2.05 8.12 -6.06
C SER A 80 -3.29 8.69 -6.75
N VAL A 81 -4.25 7.81 -7.00
CA VAL A 81 -5.55 8.19 -7.55
C VAL A 81 -6.62 7.63 -6.62
N ALA A 82 -7.54 8.48 -6.16
CA ALA A 82 -8.58 8.07 -5.22
C ALA A 82 -9.31 6.80 -5.71
N ASN A 83 -9.48 5.86 -4.80
CA ASN A 83 -10.12 4.55 -5.03
C ASN A 83 -9.31 3.56 -5.88
N ARG A 84 -8.10 3.91 -6.28
CA ARG A 84 -7.21 2.95 -6.93
C ARG A 84 -6.77 1.91 -5.90
N PHE A 85 -6.87 0.65 -6.26
CA PHE A 85 -6.47 -0.47 -5.42
C PHE A 85 -5.53 -1.37 -6.21
N ILE A 86 -4.35 -1.62 -5.66
CA ILE A 86 -3.36 -2.51 -6.28
C ILE A 86 -3.00 -3.65 -5.35
N THR A 87 -2.65 -4.78 -5.94
CA THR A 87 -2.15 -5.94 -5.19
C THR A 87 -0.85 -6.42 -5.82
N PHE A 88 0.02 -6.94 -4.99
CA PHE A 88 1.28 -7.53 -5.45
C PHE A 88 1.79 -8.53 -4.41
N PRO A 89 2.67 -9.46 -4.82
CA PRO A 89 3.25 -10.41 -3.86
C PRO A 89 4.00 -9.68 -2.75
N ALA A 90 3.84 -10.16 -1.51
CA ALA A 90 4.40 -9.47 -0.34
C ALA A 90 5.92 -9.36 -0.36
N GLY A 91 6.61 -10.20 -1.13
CA GLY A 91 8.06 -10.13 -1.30
C GLY A 91 8.53 -9.03 -2.26
N THR A 92 7.61 -8.31 -2.91
CA THR A 92 7.95 -7.25 -3.84
C THR A 92 8.43 -6.01 -3.09
N ARG A 93 9.63 -5.55 -3.40
CA ARG A 93 10.21 -4.37 -2.75
C ARG A 93 9.68 -3.11 -3.43
N GLN A 94 9.28 -2.15 -2.62
CA GLN A 94 8.68 -0.90 -3.11
C GLN A 94 8.92 0.22 -2.08
N PHE A 95 8.69 1.46 -2.52
CA PHE A 95 8.64 2.60 -1.62
C PHE A 95 7.49 3.53 -2.00
N GLY A 96 7.04 4.32 -1.03
CA GLY A 96 6.09 5.39 -1.26
C GLY A 96 6.76 6.75 -1.07
N THR A 97 6.12 7.81 -1.57
CA THR A 97 6.61 9.18 -1.42
C THR A 97 5.57 10.03 -0.69
N SER A 98 6.03 11.18 -0.17
CA SER A 98 5.12 12.27 0.19
C SER A 98 4.53 12.90 -1.08
N CYS A 99 3.56 13.79 -0.90
CA CYS A 99 3.01 14.59 -1.99
C CYS A 99 3.49 16.04 -1.90
N THR A 100 3.41 16.77 -3.01
CA THR A 100 3.80 18.18 -3.06
C THR A 100 2.63 19.10 -3.41
N ASP A 101 1.51 18.55 -3.89
CA ASP A 101 0.37 19.29 -4.44
C ASP A 101 -0.86 19.32 -3.53
N GLU A 102 -0.98 18.37 -2.62
CA GLU A 102 -2.11 18.29 -1.70
C GLU A 102 -1.63 18.38 -0.25
N LYS A 103 -2.53 18.73 0.67
CA LYS A 103 -2.17 18.84 2.09
C LYS A 103 -1.69 17.54 2.68
N ILE A 104 -2.30 16.44 2.26
CA ILE A 104 -2.00 15.10 2.78
C ILE A 104 -2.09 14.07 1.65
N ARG A 105 -1.38 12.99 1.85
CA ARG A 105 -1.50 11.76 1.08
C ARG A 105 -1.86 10.64 2.04
N ILE A 106 -2.95 9.94 1.75
CA ILE A 106 -3.41 8.83 2.59
C ILE A 106 -3.46 7.56 1.76
N VAL A 107 -2.83 6.51 2.26
CA VAL A 107 -2.92 5.16 1.69
C VAL A 107 -3.22 4.17 2.81
N ILE A 108 -3.91 3.10 2.45
CA ILE A 108 -4.16 1.98 3.37
C ILE A 108 -3.41 0.77 2.83
N ASN A 109 -2.46 0.27 3.61
CA ASN A 109 -1.76 -0.96 3.31
C ASN A 109 -2.51 -2.12 3.96
N TYR A 110 -2.77 -3.16 3.19
CA TYR A 110 -3.54 -4.29 3.63
C TYR A 110 -2.82 -5.57 3.19
N ASN A 111 -2.34 -6.33 4.16
CA ASN A 111 -1.61 -7.57 3.93
C ASN A 111 -2.47 -8.76 4.33
N PHE A 112 -2.65 -9.70 3.42
CA PHE A 112 -3.53 -10.82 3.62
C PHE A 112 -3.01 -12.10 2.97
N PHE A 113 -3.51 -13.22 3.48
CA PHE A 113 -3.26 -14.55 2.93
C PHE A 113 -4.49 -14.98 2.16
N SER A 114 -4.33 -15.32 0.90
CA SER A 114 -5.44 -15.83 0.08
C SER A 114 -5.08 -17.21 -0.48
N LYS A 115 -6.13 -17.92 -0.77
CA LYS A 115 -5.98 -19.26 -1.33
C LYS A 115 -5.56 -19.21 -2.80
#